data_9bc0ad725ca662770c6e40b9f7d09298
#
_entry.id   9bc0ad725ca662770c6e40b9f7d09298
#
_cell.length_a   1.000
_cell.length_b   1.000
_cell.length_c   1.000
_cell.angle_alpha   90.00
_cell.angle_beta   90.00
_cell.angle_gamma   90.00
#
_symmetry.space_group_name_H-M   'P 1'
#
loop_
_entity.id
_entity.type
_entity.pdbx_description
1 polymer ?
#
loop_
_entity_poly.entity_id
_entity_poly.type
_entity_poly.pdbx_seq_one_letter_code
_entity_poly.pdbx_strand_id
1 'polypeptide(L)'
;MKIYNPTYVYIEPPKIDITATKVFIASNIQEVEREIENNIVHCYQYTLTEYDKDEYLTILSQNQQDITALQEELRAAKILLGVE
;
A
#
# COMPACT_ATOMS: atom_id res chain seq x y z
N MET A 1 6.55 -9.26 7.35
CA MET A 1 5.29 -8.91 6.67
C MET A 1 4.15 -8.94 7.67
N LYS A 2 3.35 -7.91 7.68
CA LYS A 2 2.12 -7.85 8.49
C LYS A 2 0.95 -7.53 7.57
N ILE A 3 -0.18 -8.16 7.82
CA ILE A 3 -1.39 -7.97 7.02
C ILE A 3 -2.49 -7.43 7.93
N TYR A 4 -3.08 -6.30 7.51
CA TYR A 4 -4.19 -5.68 8.19
C TYR A 4 -5.43 -5.80 7.29
N ASN A 5 -6.36 -6.65 7.67
CA ASN A 5 -7.53 -6.95 6.86
C ASN A 5 -8.76 -7.17 7.76
N PRO A 6 -9.84 -6.42 7.63
CA PRO A 6 -9.97 -5.27 6.73
C PRO A 6 -9.42 -3.98 7.35
N THR A 7 -9.08 -3.03 6.48
CA THR A 7 -8.71 -1.67 6.87
C THR A 7 -9.69 -0.69 6.24
N TYR A 8 -10.09 0.33 6.98
CA TYR A 8 -11.07 1.32 6.52
C TYR A 8 -10.50 2.72 6.58
N VAL A 9 -10.68 3.48 5.51
CA VAL A 9 -10.29 4.89 5.44
C VAL A 9 -11.37 5.69 4.74
N TYR A 10 -11.42 7.00 4.98
CA TYR A 10 -12.45 7.86 4.39
C TYR A 10 -12.07 8.42 3.03
N ILE A 11 -10.80 8.35 2.67
CA ILE A 11 -10.29 8.78 1.35
C ILE A 11 -9.63 7.59 0.67
N GLU A 12 -9.60 7.62 -0.65
CA GLU A 12 -8.99 6.52 -1.40
C GLU A 12 -7.52 6.35 -1.01
N PRO A 13 -7.12 5.16 -0.54
CA PRO A 13 -5.74 4.94 -0.13
C PRO A 13 -4.81 4.83 -1.35
N PRO A 14 -3.55 5.24 -1.23
CA PRO A 14 -2.57 4.99 -2.28
C PRO A 14 -2.33 3.48 -2.39
N LYS A 15 -2.13 3.01 -3.63
CA LYS A 15 -1.85 1.58 -3.86
C LYS A 15 -0.54 1.15 -3.23
N ILE A 16 0.41 2.04 -3.19
CA ILE A 16 1.71 1.81 -2.57
C ILE A 16 2.12 3.06 -1.80
N ASP A 17 2.63 2.87 -0.60
CA ASP A 17 3.14 3.95 0.23
C ASP A 17 4.48 3.52 0.81
N ILE A 18 5.51 4.30 0.54
CA ILE A 18 6.88 3.97 0.93
C ILE A 18 7.37 5.01 1.93
N THR A 19 7.74 4.52 3.10
CA THR A 19 8.36 5.34 4.15
C THR A 19 9.86 5.10 4.17
N ALA A 20 10.56 5.70 5.14
CA ALA A 20 12.00 5.52 5.25
C ALA A 20 12.42 4.06 5.48
N THR A 21 11.58 3.26 6.14
CA THR A 21 11.93 1.88 6.53
C THR A 21 10.91 0.83 6.10
N LYS A 22 9.72 1.24 5.66
CA LYS A 22 8.61 0.33 5.39
C LYS A 22 7.99 0.58 4.03
N VAL A 23 7.36 -0.44 3.49
CA VAL A 23 6.54 -0.35 2.29
C VAL A 23 5.14 -0.88 2.61
N PHE A 24 4.13 -0.09 2.32
CA PHE A 24 2.74 -0.46 2.53
C PHE A 24 2.06 -0.65 1.18
N ILE A 25 1.41 -1.79 1.00
CA ILE A 25 0.68 -2.13 -0.22
C ILE A 25 -0.79 -2.24 0.12
N ALA A 26 -1.63 -1.44 -0.56
CA ALA A 26 -3.08 -1.54 -0.47
C ALA A 26 -3.60 -2.40 -1.61
N SER A 27 -4.39 -3.41 -1.29
CA SER A 27 -4.98 -4.32 -2.27
C SER A 27 -6.46 -4.53 -1.97
N ASN A 28 -7.19 -5.03 -2.97
CA ASN A 28 -8.64 -5.28 -2.84
C ASN A 28 -9.41 -4.04 -2.37
N ILE A 29 -9.07 -2.88 -2.93
CA ILE A 29 -9.71 -1.62 -2.56
C ILE A 29 -11.14 -1.62 -3.06
N GLN A 30 -12.09 -1.44 -2.13
CA GLN A 30 -13.52 -1.39 -2.43
C GLN A 30 -14.14 -0.19 -1.76
N GLU A 31 -15.05 0.47 -2.47
CA GLU A 31 -15.86 1.52 -1.89
C GLU A 31 -17.04 0.88 -1.16
N VAL A 32 -17.20 1.18 0.12
CA VAL A 32 -18.24 0.60 0.96
C VAL A 32 -18.93 1.68 1.76
N GLU A 33 -20.15 1.38 2.22
CA GLU A 33 -20.90 2.24 3.12
C GLU A 33 -20.97 1.57 4.49
N ARG A 34 -20.77 2.36 5.53
CA ARG A 34 -20.88 1.88 6.91
C ARG A 34 -21.85 2.75 7.69
N GLU A 35 -22.64 2.12 8.55
CA GLU A 35 -23.52 2.83 9.47
C GLU A 35 -22.77 3.08 10.78
N ILE A 36 -22.59 4.35 11.11
CA ILE A 36 -21.92 4.78 12.33
C ILE A 36 -22.87 5.79 13.02
N GLU A 37 -23.30 5.47 14.22
CA GLU A 37 -24.19 6.32 15.02
C GLU A 37 -25.42 6.80 14.24
N ASN A 38 -26.10 5.87 13.55
CA ASN A 38 -27.27 6.12 12.71
C ASN A 38 -27.02 6.97 11.47
N ASN A 39 -25.75 7.16 11.10
CA ASN A 39 -25.37 7.87 9.87
C ASN A 39 -24.67 6.91 8.93
N ILE A 40 -24.97 7.03 7.64
CA ILE A 40 -24.29 6.25 6.61
C ILE A 40 -23.05 7.02 6.18
N VAL A 41 -21.90 6.38 6.31
CA VAL A 41 -20.60 6.98 5.96
C VAL A 41 -19.99 6.20 4.82
N HIS A 42 -19.57 6.90 3.76
CA HIS A 42 -18.83 6.31 2.65
C HIS A 42 -17.36 6.18 3.03
N CYS A 43 -16.80 4.98 2.85
CA CYS A 43 -15.41 4.73 3.13
C CYS A 43 -14.86 3.68 2.18
N TYR A 44 -13.55 3.46 2.24
CA TYR A 44 -12.86 2.46 1.45
C TYR A 44 -12.41 1.33 2.37
N GLN A 45 -12.72 0.11 1.97
CA GLN A 45 -12.25 -1.10 2.64
C GLN A 45 -11.16 -1.73 1.79
N TYR A 46 -10.06 -2.09 2.41
CA TYR A 46 -8.96 -2.68 1.67
C TYR A 46 -8.10 -3.56 2.59
N THR A 47 -7.21 -4.32 1.97
CA THR A 47 -6.19 -5.08 2.68
C THR A 47 -4.89 -4.30 2.63
N LEU A 48 -4.32 -4.00 3.78
CA LEU A 48 -3.04 -3.32 3.90
C LEU A 48 -1.97 -4.35 4.26
N THR A 49 -0.92 -4.42 3.46
CA THR A 49 0.22 -5.29 3.73
C THR A 49 1.45 -4.41 4.00
N GLU A 50 2.10 -4.64 5.13
CA GLU A 50 3.30 -3.94 5.54
C GLU A 50 4.51 -4.83 5.33
N TYR A 51 5.51 -4.30 4.64
CA TYR A 51 6.79 -4.98 4.44
C TYR A 51 7.91 -4.11 4.96
N ASP A 52 8.99 -4.72 5.46
CA ASP A 52 10.27 -4.03 5.58
C ASP A 52 10.83 -3.79 4.18
N LYS A 53 11.61 -2.72 4.00
CA LYS A 53 12.17 -2.40 2.68
C LYS A 53 13.00 -3.55 2.11
N ASP A 54 13.83 -4.18 2.93
CA ASP A 54 14.66 -5.30 2.49
C ASP A 54 13.80 -6.49 2.07
N GLU A 55 12.74 -6.78 2.81
CA GLU A 55 11.79 -7.83 2.48
C GLU A 55 11.11 -7.56 1.14
N TYR A 56 10.67 -6.32 0.92
CA TYR A 56 10.02 -5.93 -0.32
C TYR A 56 10.95 -6.02 -1.52
N LEU A 57 12.21 -5.59 -1.36
CA LEU A 57 13.21 -5.70 -2.42
C LEU A 57 13.47 -7.16 -2.78
N THR A 58 13.45 -8.06 -1.82
CA THR A 58 13.59 -9.50 -2.07
C THR A 58 12.42 -10.03 -2.88
N ILE A 59 11.19 -9.61 -2.56
CA ILE A 59 10.00 -9.99 -3.32
C ILE A 59 10.09 -9.49 -4.75
N LEU A 60 10.53 -8.25 -4.96
CA LEU A 60 10.71 -7.69 -6.31
C LEU A 60 11.73 -8.47 -7.12
N SER A 61 12.82 -8.90 -6.51
CA SER A 61 13.86 -9.66 -7.22
C SER A 61 13.39 -11.06 -7.59
N GLN A 62 12.41 -11.62 -6.88
CA GLN A 62 11.82 -12.92 -7.19
C GLN A 62 10.74 -12.85 -8.26
N ASN A 63 10.06 -11.72 -8.39
CA ASN A 63 8.96 -11.56 -9.32
C ASN A 63 9.41 -10.81 -10.56
N GLN A 64 10.01 -11.53 -11.51
CA GLN A 64 10.66 -10.92 -12.68
C GLN A 64 9.69 -10.31 -13.68
N GLN A 65 8.40 -10.69 -13.66
CA GLN A 65 7.46 -10.24 -14.68
C GLN A 65 7.10 -8.77 -14.55
N ASP A 66 7.01 -8.25 -13.32
CA ASP A 66 6.60 -6.87 -13.07
C ASP A 66 7.72 -6.01 -12.51
N ILE A 67 8.94 -6.52 -12.55
CA ILE A 67 10.07 -5.90 -11.85
C ILE A 67 10.40 -4.51 -12.39
N THR A 68 10.26 -4.28 -13.69
CA THR A 68 10.60 -3.00 -14.30
C THR A 68 9.65 -1.90 -13.83
N ALA A 69 8.34 -2.14 -13.86
CA ALA A 69 7.36 -1.16 -13.41
C ALA A 69 7.49 -0.88 -11.93
N LEU A 70 7.67 -1.92 -11.11
CA LEU A 70 7.83 -1.77 -9.67
C LEU A 70 9.13 -1.07 -9.30
N GLN A 71 10.20 -1.31 -10.05
CA GLN A 71 11.46 -0.61 -9.84
C GLN A 71 11.35 0.87 -10.18
N GLU A 72 10.60 1.23 -11.22
CA GLU A 72 10.37 2.62 -11.57
C GLU A 72 9.57 3.33 -10.48
N GLU A 73 8.52 2.71 -9.95
CA GLU A 73 7.75 3.27 -8.85
C GLU A 73 8.61 3.46 -7.59
N LEU A 74 9.43 2.46 -7.28
CA LEU A 74 10.30 2.51 -6.11
C LEU A 74 11.38 3.58 -6.26
N ARG A 75 11.93 3.74 -7.47
CA ARG A 75 12.92 4.79 -7.75
C ARG A 75 12.29 6.18 -7.61
N ALA A 76 11.10 6.38 -8.15
CA ALA A 76 10.40 7.65 -8.02
C ALA A 76 10.12 7.98 -6.54
N ALA A 77 9.69 7.00 -5.76
CA ALA A 77 9.45 7.17 -4.34
C ALA A 77 10.73 7.49 -3.57
N LYS A 78 11.84 6.83 -3.92
CA LYS A 78 13.14 7.13 -3.29
C LYS A 78 13.60 8.55 -3.57
N ILE A 79 13.41 9.03 -4.80
CA ILE A 79 13.74 10.41 -5.16
C ILE A 79 12.91 11.39 -4.35
N LEU A 80 11.61 11.14 -4.22
CA LEU A 80 10.72 11.99 -3.43
C LEU A 80 11.09 12.02 -1.96
N LEU A 81 11.60 10.91 -1.43
CA LEU A 81 12.02 10.82 -0.03
C LEU A 81 13.45 11.33 0.19
N GLY A 82 14.17 11.68 -0.88
CA GLY A 82 15.57 12.08 -0.78
C GLY A 82 16.51 10.92 -0.47
N VAL A 83 16.09 9.70 -0.71
CA VAL A 83 16.87 8.48 -0.47
C VAL A 83 17.18 7.85 -1.80
N GLU A 84 18.42 7.88 -2.16
CA GLU A 84 18.90 7.35 -3.43
C GLU A 84 19.88 6.21 -3.27
#